data_534635103d9ddae2a47d4e9e43d4e914
#
_entry.id   534635103d9ddae2a47d4e9e43d4e914
#
_cell.length_a   1.000
_cell.length_b   1.000
_cell.length_c   1.000
_cell.angle_alpha   90.00
_cell.angle_beta   90.00
_cell.angle_gamma   90.00
#
_symmetry.space_group_name_H-M   'P 1'
#
loop_
_entity.id
_entity.type
_entity.pdbx_description
1 polymer ?
#
loop_
_entity_poly.entity_id
_entity_poly.type
_entity_poly.pdbx_seq_one_letter_code
_entity_poly.pdbx_strand_id
1 'polypeptide(L)'
;MSVHININHLNIKNKKLIYALRNIYGLNTSRSQRICKTLGYDFNTRTHSFRDEDLNKINPIVNIQHKFILADELKKSTYDNIQLMKVIKSYKGVRHSYNLPVNGQRTHTNAKTRK
;
A
#
# COMPACT_ATOMS: atom_id res chain seq x y z
N MET A 1 -13.89 8.43 -2.87
CA MET A 1 -12.75 9.33 -2.62
C MET A 1 -11.60 8.92 -3.52
N SER A 2 -11.05 9.85 -4.28
CA SER A 2 -9.91 9.58 -5.18
C SER A 2 -8.61 9.73 -4.41
N VAL A 3 -7.80 8.69 -4.40
CA VAL A 3 -6.44 8.77 -3.83
C VAL A 3 -5.59 9.60 -4.78
N HIS A 4 -5.26 10.82 -4.40
CA HIS A 4 -4.26 11.62 -5.11
C HIS A 4 -2.87 11.14 -4.69
N ILE A 5 -2.16 10.51 -5.62
CA ILE A 5 -0.75 10.22 -5.43
C ILE A 5 0.00 11.55 -5.54
N ASN A 6 0.42 12.08 -4.40
CA ASN A 6 1.22 13.30 -4.37
C ASN A 6 2.62 13.01 -4.92
N ILE A 7 3.07 13.83 -5.84
CA ILE A 7 4.41 13.79 -6.44
C ILE A 7 5.52 13.80 -5.37
N ASN A 8 5.28 14.46 -4.24
CA ASN A 8 6.20 14.51 -3.11
C ASN A 8 6.48 13.15 -2.46
N HIS A 9 5.57 12.16 -2.60
CA HIS A 9 5.81 10.79 -2.17
C HIS A 9 6.69 10.01 -3.15
N LEU A 10 6.81 10.49 -4.40
CA LEU A 10 7.73 9.97 -5.41
C LEU A 10 9.11 10.62 -5.32
N ASN A 11 9.40 11.41 -4.28
CA ASN A 11 10.62 12.19 -4.10
C ASN A 11 11.87 11.30 -3.97
N ILE A 12 12.15 10.57 -5.04
CA ILE A 12 13.28 9.69 -5.14
C ILE A 12 14.11 10.14 -6.34
N LYS A 13 15.02 11.02 -6.05
CA LYS A 13 16.04 11.41 -7.02
C LYS A 13 16.69 10.16 -7.62
N ASN A 14 16.56 10.04 -8.95
CA ASN A 14 17.36 9.11 -9.77
C ASN A 14 17.10 7.59 -9.59
N LYS A 15 15.90 7.16 -9.16
CA LYS A 15 15.54 5.74 -9.11
C LYS A 15 14.71 5.31 -10.33
N LYS A 16 14.67 4.00 -10.59
CA LYS A 16 13.75 3.45 -11.58
C LYS A 16 12.32 3.66 -11.12
N LEU A 17 11.40 3.96 -12.05
CA LEU A 17 9.99 4.26 -11.76
C LEU A 17 9.32 3.19 -10.89
N ILE A 18 9.57 1.91 -11.16
CA ILE A 18 9.02 0.79 -10.40
C ILE A 18 9.37 0.90 -8.91
N TYR A 19 10.62 1.25 -8.58
CA TYR A 19 11.05 1.39 -7.19
C TYR A 19 10.51 2.68 -6.55
N ALA A 20 10.29 3.72 -7.34
CA ALA A 20 9.66 4.94 -6.87
C ALA A 20 8.20 4.69 -6.46
N LEU A 21 7.44 3.99 -7.30
CA LEU A 21 6.05 3.62 -7.03
C LEU A 21 5.90 2.73 -5.80
N ARG A 22 6.87 1.86 -5.52
CA ARG A 22 6.85 0.99 -4.32
C ARG A 22 6.90 1.71 -2.99
N ASN A 23 7.31 2.97 -2.95
CA ASN A 23 7.27 3.76 -1.71
C ASN A 23 5.85 4.11 -1.29
N ILE A 24 4.89 4.02 -2.19
CA ILE A 24 3.49 4.24 -1.87
C ILE A 24 2.95 3.00 -1.19
N TYR A 25 2.40 3.16 0.01
CA TYR A 25 1.80 2.06 0.75
C TYR A 25 0.65 1.42 -0.05
N GLY A 26 0.74 0.12 -0.29
CA GLY A 26 -0.22 -0.64 -1.11
C GLY A 26 0.26 -0.93 -2.54
N LEU A 27 1.34 -0.30 -3.01
CA LEU A 27 1.98 -0.65 -4.28
C LEU A 27 3.18 -1.58 -4.04
N ASN A 28 3.07 -2.78 -4.56
CA ASN A 28 4.16 -3.75 -4.62
C ASN A 28 4.72 -3.81 -6.05
N THR A 29 5.80 -4.55 -6.27
CA THR A 29 6.46 -4.71 -7.56
C THR A 29 5.48 -5.08 -8.67
N SER A 30 4.62 -6.09 -8.46
CA SER A 30 3.63 -6.55 -9.45
C SER A 30 2.62 -5.45 -9.84
N ARG A 31 2.10 -4.69 -8.87
CA ARG A 31 1.18 -3.58 -9.13
C ARG A 31 1.90 -2.45 -9.86
N SER A 32 3.12 -2.11 -9.45
CA SER A 32 3.94 -1.09 -10.10
C SER A 32 4.28 -1.45 -11.55
N GLN A 33 4.63 -2.69 -11.82
CA GLN A 33 4.86 -3.20 -13.18
C GLN A 33 3.61 -3.09 -14.06
N ARG A 34 2.43 -3.41 -13.49
CA ARG A 34 1.16 -3.30 -14.20
C ARG A 34 0.86 -1.85 -14.57
N ILE A 35 1.11 -0.90 -13.66
CA ILE A 35 0.97 0.54 -13.92
C ILE A 35 1.93 1.00 -15.03
N CYS A 36 3.22 0.62 -14.94
CA CYS A 36 4.21 0.95 -15.97
C CYS A 36 3.81 0.42 -17.34
N LYS A 37 3.34 -0.82 -17.40
CA LYS A 37 2.87 -1.45 -18.65
C LYS A 37 1.67 -0.71 -19.25
N THR A 38 0.72 -0.29 -18.43
CA THR A 38 -0.46 0.45 -18.88
C THR A 38 -0.09 1.84 -19.40
N LEU A 39 0.91 2.47 -18.80
CA LEU A 39 1.44 3.78 -19.24
C LEU A 39 2.36 3.69 -20.47
N GLY A 40 2.75 2.48 -20.88
CA GLY A 40 3.69 2.27 -21.99
C GLY A 40 5.15 2.56 -21.64
N TYR A 41 5.49 2.61 -20.35
CA TYR A 41 6.87 2.85 -19.92
C TYR A 41 7.64 1.56 -19.74
N ASP A 42 8.91 1.60 -20.16
CA ASP A 42 9.84 0.51 -19.91
C ASP A 42 10.19 0.40 -18.41
N PHE A 43 10.44 -0.81 -17.95
CA PHE A 43 10.78 -1.09 -16.54
C PHE A 43 12.08 -0.42 -16.06
N ASN A 44 12.94 -0.04 -17.02
CA ASN A 44 14.19 0.65 -16.74
C ASN A 44 14.07 2.18 -16.74
N THR A 45 12.89 2.73 -17.07
CA THR A 45 12.67 4.19 -17.09
C THR A 45 12.97 4.80 -15.74
N ARG A 46 13.77 5.88 -15.74
CA ARG A 46 14.15 6.58 -14.52
C ARG A 46 13.19 7.75 -14.22
N THR A 47 13.02 8.07 -12.96
CA THR A 47 12.09 9.13 -12.51
C THR A 47 12.44 10.53 -13.01
N HIS A 48 13.72 10.82 -13.32
CA HIS A 48 14.11 12.13 -13.87
C HIS A 48 13.61 12.37 -15.30
N SER A 49 13.29 11.32 -16.04
CA SER A 49 12.72 11.42 -17.39
C SER A 49 11.21 11.69 -17.40
N PHE A 50 10.59 11.71 -16.22
CA PHE A 50 9.16 11.95 -16.03
C PHE A 50 8.86 13.43 -16.02
N ARG A 51 7.84 13.82 -16.79
CA ARG A 51 7.24 15.14 -16.75
C ARG A 51 6.05 15.14 -15.75
N ASP A 52 5.71 16.31 -15.25
CA ASP A 52 4.55 16.47 -14.35
C ASP A 52 3.24 16.00 -15.00
N GLU A 53 3.14 16.13 -16.34
CA GLU A 53 2.01 15.63 -17.13
C GLU A 53 1.84 14.11 -17.03
N ASP A 54 2.94 13.36 -16.99
CA ASP A 54 2.91 11.89 -16.90
C ASP A 54 2.47 11.43 -15.51
N LEU A 55 2.81 12.19 -14.49
CA LEU A 55 2.35 11.96 -13.12
C LEU A 55 0.84 12.11 -12.99
N ASN A 56 0.26 13.10 -13.70
CA ASN A 56 -1.18 13.29 -13.75
C ASN A 56 -1.91 12.11 -14.41
N LYS A 57 -1.26 11.38 -15.32
CA LYS A 57 -1.82 10.15 -15.93
C LYS A 57 -1.81 8.95 -14.98
N ILE A 58 -0.93 8.91 -14.00
CA ILE A 58 -0.84 7.80 -13.04
C ILE A 58 -2.09 7.74 -12.16
N ASN A 59 -2.59 8.89 -11.68
CA ASN A 59 -3.74 8.94 -10.79
C ASN A 59 -5.00 8.29 -11.36
N PRO A 60 -5.48 8.62 -12.57
CA PRO A 60 -6.65 7.97 -13.15
C PRO A 60 -6.44 6.48 -13.41
N ILE A 61 -5.22 6.05 -13.78
CA ILE A 61 -4.92 4.64 -14.01
C ILE A 61 -5.03 3.85 -12.72
N VAL A 62 -4.48 4.36 -11.64
CA VAL A 62 -4.53 3.70 -10.32
C VAL A 62 -5.95 3.63 -9.78
N ASN A 63 -6.70 4.73 -9.86
CA ASN A 63 -8.02 4.86 -9.25
C ASN A 63 -9.14 4.27 -10.11
N ILE A 64 -9.13 4.53 -11.41
CA ILE A 64 -10.23 4.17 -12.31
C ILE A 64 -10.00 2.80 -12.95
N GLN A 65 -8.83 2.59 -13.51
CA GLN A 65 -8.54 1.40 -14.30
C GLN A 65 -8.23 0.18 -13.43
N HIS A 66 -7.46 0.35 -12.38
CA HIS A 66 -7.03 -0.75 -11.51
C HIS A 66 -7.78 -0.82 -10.17
N LYS A 67 -8.51 0.22 -9.80
CA LYS A 67 -9.26 0.30 -8.53
C LYS A 67 -8.40 -0.12 -7.31
N PHE A 68 -7.15 0.30 -7.29
CA PHE A 68 -6.28 0.01 -6.17
C PHE A 68 -6.61 0.90 -4.99
N ILE A 69 -6.92 0.29 -3.87
CA ILE A 69 -7.00 0.97 -2.58
C ILE A 69 -5.56 1.18 -2.10
N LEU A 70 -5.16 2.41 -1.85
CA LEU A 70 -3.77 2.77 -1.52
C LEU A 70 -3.67 3.69 -0.30
N ALA A 71 -2.46 3.82 0.19
CA ALA A 71 -2.07 4.76 1.24
C ALA A 71 -3.03 4.75 2.44
N ASP A 72 -3.62 5.89 2.78
CA ASP A 72 -4.43 6.03 4.00
C ASP A 72 -5.79 5.32 3.89
N GLU A 73 -6.34 5.22 2.70
CA GLU A 73 -7.57 4.46 2.46
C GLU A 73 -7.36 2.95 2.74
N LEU A 74 -6.20 2.41 2.34
CA LEU A 74 -5.85 1.02 2.65
C LEU A 74 -5.61 0.81 4.15
N LYS A 75 -4.96 1.77 4.82
CA LYS A 75 -4.79 1.72 6.29
C LYS A 75 -6.12 1.76 7.00
N LYS A 76 -7.03 2.66 6.57
CA LYS A 76 -8.38 2.76 7.11
C LYS A 76 -9.15 1.45 6.92
N SER A 77 -9.16 0.89 5.73
CA SER A 77 -9.83 -0.39 5.44
C SER A 77 -9.29 -1.52 6.33
N THR A 78 -7.97 -1.59 6.52
CA THR A 78 -7.37 -2.59 7.43
C THR A 78 -7.80 -2.37 8.89
N TYR A 79 -7.83 -1.12 9.32
CA TYR A 79 -8.28 -0.76 10.67
C TYR A 79 -9.75 -1.13 10.88
N ASP A 80 -10.62 -0.77 9.95
CA ASP A 80 -12.06 -1.05 10.01
C ASP A 80 -12.32 -2.56 10.07
N ASN A 81 -11.59 -3.37 9.29
CA ASN A 81 -11.65 -4.83 9.34
C ASN A 81 -11.27 -5.39 10.72
N ILE A 82 -10.23 -4.83 11.35
CA ILE A 82 -9.83 -5.23 12.72
C ILE A 82 -10.91 -4.82 13.73
N GLN A 83 -11.46 -3.61 13.62
CA GLN A 83 -12.53 -3.16 14.50
C GLN A 83 -13.79 -4.04 14.37
N LEU A 84 -14.15 -4.42 13.15
CA LEU A 84 -15.27 -5.35 12.92
C LEU A 84 -15.04 -6.67 13.68
N MET A 85 -13.83 -7.26 13.60
CA MET A 85 -13.52 -8.49 14.34
C MET A 85 -13.62 -8.31 15.86
N LYS A 86 -13.28 -7.13 16.38
CA LYS A 86 -13.40 -6.82 17.81
C LYS A 86 -14.87 -6.68 18.24
N VAL A 87 -15.69 -6.00 17.42
CA VAL A 87 -17.13 -5.81 17.69
C VAL A 87 -17.86 -7.14 17.72
N ILE A 88 -17.59 -8.03 16.76
CA ILE A 88 -18.16 -9.39 16.69
C ILE A 88 -17.64 -10.29 17.84
N LYS A 89 -16.66 -9.84 18.63
CA LYS A 89 -16.00 -10.62 19.70
C LYS A 89 -15.44 -11.96 19.20
N SER A 90 -14.98 -12.00 17.94
CA SER A 90 -14.29 -13.17 17.42
C SER A 90 -13.00 -13.46 18.20
N TYR A 91 -12.52 -14.71 18.21
CA TYR A 91 -11.24 -15.06 18.86
C TYR A 91 -10.09 -14.15 18.39
N LYS A 92 -9.97 -13.92 17.09
CA LYS A 92 -8.97 -12.98 16.54
C LYS A 92 -9.17 -11.55 17.02
N GLY A 93 -10.42 -11.07 17.11
CA GLY A 93 -10.75 -9.75 17.61
C GLY A 93 -10.36 -9.55 19.07
N VAL A 94 -10.63 -10.53 19.91
CA VAL A 94 -10.20 -10.52 21.32
C VAL A 94 -8.68 -10.49 21.44
N ARG A 95 -7.98 -11.29 20.62
CA ARG A 95 -6.50 -11.28 20.58
C ARG A 95 -5.95 -9.93 20.14
N HIS A 96 -6.57 -9.29 19.13
CA HIS A 96 -6.21 -7.93 18.73
C HIS A 96 -6.43 -6.90 19.85
N SER A 97 -7.51 -7.01 20.64
CA SER A 97 -7.78 -6.11 21.77
C SER A 97 -6.73 -6.19 22.86
N TYR A 98 -6.21 -7.37 23.12
CA TYR A 98 -5.15 -7.60 24.11
C TYR A 98 -3.73 -7.44 23.53
N ASN A 99 -3.57 -7.02 22.29
CA ASN A 99 -2.27 -6.95 21.60
C ASN A 99 -1.50 -8.27 21.60
N LEU A 100 -2.20 -9.39 21.53
CA LEU A 100 -1.62 -10.72 21.49
C LEU A 100 -1.52 -11.28 20.07
N PRO A 101 -0.64 -12.26 19.82
CA PRO A 101 -0.57 -12.94 18.52
C PRO A 101 -1.91 -13.59 18.17
N VAL A 102 -2.37 -13.40 16.91
CA VAL A 102 -3.71 -13.81 16.47
C VAL A 102 -3.78 -15.13 15.70
N ASN A 103 -2.64 -15.66 15.29
CA ASN A 103 -2.53 -16.86 14.45
C ASN A 103 -2.04 -18.11 15.22
N GLY A 104 -2.32 -18.20 16.53
CA GLY A 104 -1.99 -19.37 17.33
C GLY A 104 -0.52 -19.49 17.71
N GLN A 105 0.28 -18.43 17.57
CA GLN A 105 1.68 -18.45 17.98
C GLN A 105 1.80 -18.62 19.51
N ARG A 106 2.84 -19.30 19.93
CA ARG A 106 3.18 -19.53 21.33
C ARG A 106 3.50 -18.20 22.04
N THR A 107 2.91 -17.96 23.22
CA THR A 107 3.04 -16.69 23.96
C THR A 107 4.06 -16.75 25.09
N HIS A 108 4.52 -17.94 25.48
CA HIS A 108 5.43 -18.08 26.62
C HIS A 108 6.78 -17.38 26.39
N THR A 109 7.38 -17.52 25.21
CA THR A 109 8.71 -16.94 24.89
C THR A 109 8.69 -15.96 23.73
N ASN A 110 7.74 -16.06 22.80
CA ASN A 110 7.81 -15.44 21.48
C ASN A 110 6.82 -14.27 21.26
N ALA A 111 6.14 -13.81 22.31
CA ALA A 111 5.16 -12.73 22.18
C ALA A 111 5.73 -11.31 22.38
N LYS A 112 7.04 -11.16 22.58
CA LYS A 112 7.70 -9.89 22.96
C LYS A 112 7.50 -8.79 21.92
N THR A 113 7.53 -9.12 20.63
CA THR A 113 7.44 -8.16 19.52
C THR A 113 6.02 -7.72 19.21
N ARG A 114 5.00 -8.29 19.85
CA ARG A 114 3.60 -7.97 19.64
C ARG A 114 3.04 -6.93 20.63
N LYS A 115 3.84 -6.57 21.61
CA LYS A 115 3.46 -5.56 22.61
C LYS A 115 3.61 -4.15 22.07
#